data_55c8d46d8939f414750f576883691ced
#
_entry.id   55c8d46d8939f414750f576883691ced
#
_cell.length_a   1.000
_cell.length_b   1.000
_cell.length_c   1.000
_cell.angle_alpha   90.00
_cell.angle_beta   90.00
_cell.angle_gamma   90.00
#
_symmetry.space_group_name_H-M   'P 1'
#
loop_
_entity.id
_entity.type
_entity.pdbx_description
1 polymer ?
#
loop_
_entity_poly.entity_id
_entity_poly.type
_entity_poly.pdbx_seq_one_letter_code
_entity_poly.pdbx_strand_id
1 'polypeptide(L)'
;MYKFYGQSEQDKFIFERYFQNKEKGISIECGAFDGIMESSTLFFEENLGWTCINIEASPPIFEMLKSNRTKSHNFNLGLGSEETTLKFKHAVHPYHGTKFGNGSFKHKM
;
A
#
# COMPACT_ATOMS: atom_id res chain seq x y z
N MET A 1 -15.92 -10.26 -14.09
CA MET A 1 -14.88 -11.04 -13.35
C MET A 1 -14.01 -10.11 -12.53
N TYR A 2 -13.79 -10.47 -11.28
CA TYR A 2 -12.95 -9.66 -10.40
C TYR A 2 -11.47 -9.92 -10.64
N LYS A 3 -10.68 -8.87 -10.49
CA LYS A 3 -9.23 -8.97 -10.52
C LYS A 3 -8.71 -8.74 -9.09
N PHE A 4 -7.88 -9.66 -8.63
CA PHE A 4 -7.26 -9.56 -7.32
C PHE A 4 -5.77 -9.25 -7.48
N TYR A 5 -5.20 -8.54 -6.52
CA TYR A 5 -3.83 -8.03 -6.59
C TYR A 5 -2.93 -8.57 -5.48
N GLY A 6 -3.52 -9.08 -4.40
CA GLY A 6 -2.78 -9.44 -3.22
C GLY A 6 -1.78 -10.57 -3.43
N GLN A 7 -0.72 -10.53 -2.67
CA GLN A 7 0.24 -11.62 -2.61
C GLN A 7 -0.48 -12.88 -2.13
N SER A 8 -0.27 -14.01 -2.83
CA SER A 8 -0.96 -15.26 -2.51
C SER A 8 -2.49 -15.11 -2.46
N GLU A 9 -3.03 -14.16 -3.20
CA GLU A 9 -4.46 -13.88 -3.26
C GLU A 9 -5.10 -13.59 -1.89
N GLN A 10 -4.37 -12.88 -1.04
CA GLN A 10 -4.87 -12.52 0.29
C GLN A 10 -6.16 -11.70 0.22
N ASP A 11 -6.25 -10.77 -0.70
CA ASP A 11 -7.44 -9.96 -0.90
C ASP A 11 -8.64 -10.80 -1.32
N LYS A 12 -8.43 -11.77 -2.20
CA LYS A 12 -9.49 -12.69 -2.61
C LYS A 12 -9.99 -13.49 -1.42
N PHE A 13 -9.07 -14.04 -0.62
CA PHE A 13 -9.44 -14.81 0.57
C PHE A 13 -10.26 -13.98 1.55
N ILE A 14 -9.81 -12.77 1.84
CA ILE A 14 -10.49 -11.87 2.78
C ILE A 14 -11.88 -11.49 2.26
N PHE A 15 -11.96 -11.17 0.97
CA PHE A 15 -13.23 -10.83 0.36
C PHE A 15 -14.22 -11.96 0.44
N GLU A 16 -13.82 -13.16 0.00
CA GLU A 16 -14.73 -14.30 -0.07
C GLU A 16 -15.17 -14.80 1.31
N ARG A 17 -14.28 -14.69 2.29
CA ARG A 17 -14.55 -15.20 3.63
C ARG A 17 -15.33 -14.24 4.51
N TYR A 18 -15.00 -12.95 4.43
CA TYR A 18 -15.51 -11.99 5.41
C TYR A 18 -16.31 -10.83 4.84
N PHE A 19 -16.04 -10.39 3.63
CA PHE A 19 -16.52 -9.10 3.16
C PHE A 19 -17.25 -9.13 1.82
N GLN A 20 -17.85 -10.24 1.45
CA GLN A 20 -18.54 -10.36 0.15
C GLN A 20 -19.57 -9.25 -0.08
N ASN A 21 -20.27 -8.86 0.95
CA ASN A 21 -21.34 -7.86 0.84
C ASN A 21 -21.00 -6.56 1.53
N LYS A 22 -19.74 -6.35 1.92
CA LYS A 22 -19.34 -5.14 2.65
C LYS A 22 -18.86 -4.09 1.67
N GLU A 23 -19.72 -3.11 1.38
CA GLU A 23 -19.34 -1.94 0.59
C GLU A 23 -18.94 -0.80 1.52
N LYS A 24 -18.16 0.15 0.99
CA LYS A 24 -17.79 1.41 1.67
C LYS A 24 -17.10 1.20 3.01
N GLY A 25 -16.28 0.15 3.09
CA GLY A 25 -15.46 -0.07 4.27
C GLY A 25 -14.26 0.87 4.29
N ILE A 26 -13.43 0.72 5.31
CA ILE A 26 -12.20 1.49 5.47
C ILE A 26 -11.06 0.49 5.64
N SER A 27 -9.96 0.72 4.91
CA SER A 27 -8.78 -0.11 5.06
C SER A 27 -7.55 0.74 5.34
N ILE A 28 -6.59 0.14 6.05
CA ILE A 28 -5.29 0.74 6.28
C ILE A 28 -4.25 -0.28 5.84
N GLU A 29 -3.41 0.09 4.91
CA GLU A 29 -2.33 -0.78 4.42
C GLU A 29 -0.98 -0.14 4.71
N CYS A 30 -0.18 -0.80 5.55
CA CYS A 30 1.17 -0.37 5.88
C CYS A 30 2.13 -1.11 4.97
N GLY A 31 3.11 -0.39 4.40
CA GLY A 31 3.97 -0.96 3.38
C GLY A 31 3.23 -1.14 2.08
N ALA A 32 2.49 -0.14 1.67
CA ALA A 32 1.61 -0.22 0.50
C ALA A 32 2.36 -0.30 -0.84
N PHE A 33 3.67 -0.08 -0.81
CA PHE A 33 4.54 -0.14 -1.96
C PHE A 33 4.05 0.81 -3.07
N ASP A 34 3.96 0.35 -4.31
CA ASP A 34 3.50 1.18 -5.42
C ASP A 34 1.97 1.30 -5.50
N GLY A 35 1.27 0.66 -4.58
CA GLY A 35 -0.19 0.73 -4.48
C GLY A 35 -0.94 -0.26 -5.35
N ILE A 36 -0.26 -1.00 -6.22
CA ILE A 36 -0.88 -1.94 -7.14
C ILE A 36 -0.35 -3.35 -6.92
N MET A 37 0.97 -3.52 -7.09
CA MET A 37 1.58 -4.83 -7.00
C MET A 37 1.47 -5.37 -5.58
N GLU A 38 0.89 -6.55 -5.47
CA GLU A 38 0.69 -7.23 -4.19
C GLU A 38 -0.17 -6.44 -3.20
N SER A 39 -0.98 -5.50 -3.71
CA SER A 39 -1.87 -4.72 -2.84
C SER A 39 -2.98 -5.60 -2.28
N SER A 40 -3.18 -5.53 -0.98
CA SER A 40 -4.28 -6.23 -0.31
C SER A 40 -5.56 -5.41 -0.29
N THR A 41 -5.53 -4.15 -0.69
CA THR A 41 -6.67 -3.25 -0.54
C THR A 41 -7.23 -2.69 -1.84
N LEU A 42 -6.44 -2.71 -2.93
CA LEU A 42 -6.89 -2.12 -4.20
C LEU A 42 -8.19 -2.73 -4.72
N PHE A 43 -8.35 -4.04 -4.58
CA PHE A 43 -9.57 -4.71 -4.98
C PHE A 43 -10.80 -4.07 -4.32
N PHE A 44 -10.72 -3.82 -3.02
CA PHE A 44 -11.83 -3.26 -2.26
C PHE A 44 -12.15 -1.82 -2.66
N GLU A 45 -11.11 -1.05 -2.97
CA GLU A 45 -11.29 0.31 -3.47
C GLU A 45 -11.99 0.31 -4.83
N GLU A 46 -11.52 -0.54 -5.75
CA GLU A 46 -12.05 -0.57 -7.13
C GLU A 46 -13.45 -1.13 -7.23
N ASN A 47 -13.77 -2.12 -6.43
CA ASN A 47 -15.00 -2.90 -6.64
C ASN A 47 -16.06 -2.66 -5.57
N LEU A 48 -15.68 -2.27 -4.36
CA LEU A 48 -16.62 -2.13 -3.25
C LEU A 48 -16.66 -0.73 -2.66
N GLY A 49 -15.99 0.23 -3.29
CA GLY A 49 -16.03 1.62 -2.87
C GLY A 49 -15.41 1.90 -1.51
N TRP A 50 -14.45 1.07 -1.09
CA TRP A 50 -13.79 1.27 0.20
C TRP A 50 -12.91 2.51 0.17
N THR A 51 -12.79 3.16 1.32
CA THR A 51 -11.83 4.22 1.55
C THR A 51 -10.54 3.60 2.05
N CYS A 52 -9.46 3.80 1.30
CA CYS A 52 -8.17 3.19 1.62
C CYS A 52 -7.19 4.23 2.13
N ILE A 53 -6.50 3.88 3.21
CA ILE A 53 -5.41 4.67 3.77
C ILE A 53 -4.15 3.84 3.54
N ASN A 54 -3.20 4.39 2.78
CA ASN A 54 -1.98 3.68 2.41
C ASN A 54 -0.77 4.39 3.00
N ILE A 55 0.13 3.61 3.58
CA ILE A 55 1.32 4.13 4.22
C ILE A 55 2.54 3.47 3.58
N GLU A 56 3.46 4.29 3.08
CA GLU A 56 4.69 3.81 2.46
C GLU A 56 5.85 4.69 2.90
N ALA A 57 6.88 4.06 3.46
CA ALA A 57 8.01 4.78 4.06
C ALA A 57 9.00 5.30 3.03
N SER A 58 9.19 4.60 1.93
CA SER A 58 10.18 4.95 0.91
C SER A 58 9.71 6.13 0.08
N PRO A 59 10.41 7.28 0.09
CA PRO A 59 9.98 8.44 -0.69
C PRO A 59 9.82 8.18 -2.18
N PRO A 60 10.77 7.54 -2.89
CA PRO A 60 10.58 7.30 -4.32
C PRO A 60 9.43 6.34 -4.61
N ILE A 61 9.22 5.33 -3.76
CA ILE A 61 8.10 4.40 -3.94
C ILE A 61 6.79 5.10 -3.61
N PHE A 62 6.78 5.96 -2.61
CA PHE A 62 5.59 6.73 -2.26
C PHE A 62 5.11 7.59 -3.45
N GLU A 63 6.03 8.16 -4.23
CA GLU A 63 5.62 8.92 -5.41
C GLU A 63 4.89 8.03 -6.42
N MET A 64 5.32 6.78 -6.57
CA MET A 64 4.62 5.81 -7.41
C MET A 64 3.24 5.49 -6.85
N LEU A 65 3.16 5.24 -5.54
CA LEU A 65 1.90 4.98 -4.85
C LEU A 65 0.90 6.11 -5.07
N LYS A 66 1.36 7.34 -4.87
CA LYS A 66 0.51 8.52 -4.99
C LYS A 66 -0.04 8.66 -6.40
N SER A 67 0.76 8.37 -7.41
CA SER A 67 0.33 8.41 -8.81
C SER A 67 -0.63 7.29 -9.16
N ASN A 68 -0.46 6.12 -8.56
CA ASN A 68 -1.26 4.93 -8.88
C ASN A 68 -2.58 4.87 -8.11
N ARG A 69 -2.62 5.44 -6.93
CA ARG A 69 -3.79 5.33 -6.05
C ARG A 69 -4.36 6.72 -5.74
N THR A 70 -4.83 7.39 -6.79
CA THR A 70 -5.31 8.78 -6.67
C THR A 70 -6.55 8.95 -5.82
N LYS A 71 -7.31 7.88 -5.61
CA LYS A 71 -8.52 7.93 -4.78
C LYS A 71 -8.24 7.64 -3.31
N SER A 72 -7.06 7.10 -2.99
CA SER A 72 -6.70 6.74 -1.63
C SER A 72 -6.09 7.92 -0.88
N HIS A 73 -6.07 7.79 0.44
CA HIS A 73 -5.33 8.70 1.29
C HIS A 73 -3.94 8.11 1.51
N ASN A 74 -2.92 8.73 0.95
CA ASN A 74 -1.56 8.19 0.93
C ASN A 74 -0.63 9.01 1.80
N PHE A 75 0.16 8.33 2.64
CA PHE A 75 1.07 8.98 3.58
C PHE A 75 2.47 8.40 3.47
N ASN A 76 3.46 9.29 3.36
CA ASN A 76 4.87 8.90 3.32
C ASN A 76 5.40 8.89 4.76
N LEU A 77 5.15 7.79 5.45
CA LEU A 77 5.49 7.61 6.86
C LEU A 77 6.05 6.22 7.09
N GLY A 78 6.83 6.08 8.18
CA GLY A 78 7.13 4.80 8.76
C GLY A 78 6.44 4.70 10.12
N LEU A 79 6.08 3.51 10.54
CA LEU A 79 5.43 3.30 11.83
C LEU A 79 6.43 2.82 12.87
N GLY A 80 6.30 3.30 14.09
CA GLY A 80 7.18 2.94 15.19
C GLY A 80 6.70 3.51 16.50
N SER A 81 7.55 3.44 17.52
CA SER A 81 7.19 3.83 18.88
C SER A 81 7.38 5.31 19.17
N GLU A 82 8.08 6.05 18.31
CA GLU A 82 8.33 7.47 18.53
C GLU A 82 8.47 8.21 17.21
N GLU A 83 8.29 9.52 17.23
CA GLU A 83 8.50 10.36 16.06
C GLU A 83 9.99 10.61 15.86
N THR A 84 10.51 10.29 14.68
CA THR A 84 11.92 10.49 14.35
C THR A 84 12.09 10.49 12.82
N THR A 85 13.31 10.80 12.36
CA THR A 85 13.66 10.73 10.96
C THR A 85 14.69 9.62 10.78
N LEU A 86 14.38 8.67 9.90
CA LEU A 86 15.25 7.53 9.64
C LEU A 86 15.74 7.56 8.20
N LYS A 87 16.96 7.04 8.00
CA LYS A 87 17.53 6.83 6.67
C LYS A 87 17.53 5.35 6.37
N PHE A 88 17.31 5.02 5.11
CA PHE A 88 17.31 3.62 4.68
C PHE A 88 17.85 3.51 3.26
N LYS A 89 18.27 2.30 2.90
CA LYS A 89 18.77 1.99 1.57
C LYS A 89 17.79 1.08 0.84
N HIS A 90 17.68 1.30 -0.45
CA HIS A 90 16.86 0.46 -1.32
C HIS A 90 17.76 -0.43 -2.17
N ALA A 91 17.26 -1.60 -2.49
CA ALA A 91 17.91 -2.51 -3.41
C ALA A 91 17.06 -2.65 -4.68
N VAL A 92 17.63 -3.22 -5.71
CA VAL A 92 16.87 -3.57 -6.91
C VAL A 92 15.94 -4.73 -6.53
N HIS A 93 14.64 -4.53 -6.78
CA HIS A 93 13.67 -5.58 -6.51
C HIS A 93 13.58 -6.50 -7.74
N PRO A 94 13.90 -7.78 -7.59
CA PRO A 94 13.99 -8.67 -8.74
C PRO A 94 12.70 -8.86 -9.53
N TYR A 95 11.57 -8.76 -8.87
CA TYR A 95 10.27 -8.94 -9.52
C TYR A 95 9.75 -7.68 -10.18
N HIS A 96 10.19 -6.53 -9.74
CA HIS A 96 9.69 -5.25 -10.24
C HIS A 96 10.61 -4.62 -11.26
N GLY A 97 11.86 -5.08 -11.35
CA GLY A 97 12.86 -4.47 -12.22
C GLY A 97 13.11 -3.01 -11.90
N THR A 98 12.75 -2.56 -10.70
CA THR A 98 12.84 -1.17 -10.30
C THR A 98 14.02 -0.98 -9.36
N LYS A 99 14.83 0.03 -9.67
CA LYS A 99 15.99 0.37 -8.85
C LYS A 99 15.60 1.52 -7.91
N PHE A 100 15.78 1.30 -6.62
CA PHE A 100 15.49 2.30 -5.60
C PHE A 100 16.79 2.92 -5.10
N GLY A 101 16.76 4.23 -4.87
CA GLY A 101 17.89 4.93 -4.30
C GLY A 101 17.88 4.92 -2.79
N ASN A 102 18.74 5.74 -2.20
CA ASN A 102 18.71 6.00 -0.77
C ASN A 102 17.61 7.01 -0.46
N GLY A 103 17.02 6.88 0.69
CA GLY A 103 15.95 7.79 1.08
C GLY A 103 15.92 8.05 2.56
N SER A 104 15.07 8.98 2.95
CA SER A 104 14.78 9.24 4.34
C SER A 104 13.31 9.60 4.48
N PHE A 105 12.76 9.35 5.65
CA PHE A 105 11.37 9.68 5.92
C PHE A 105 11.20 10.08 7.38
N LYS A 106 10.18 10.89 7.63
CA LYS A 106 9.83 11.27 8.99
C LYS A 106 8.89 10.21 9.55
N HIS A 107 9.29 9.64 10.67
CA HIS A 107 8.55 8.59 11.33
C HIS A 107 7.51 9.21 12.25
N LYS A 108 6.25 8.78 12.12
CA LYS A 108 5.15 9.24 12.96
C LYS A 108 4.29 8.08 13.39
N MET A 109 3.79 8.18 14.57
CA MET A 109 2.81 7.24 15.10
C MET A 109 1.41 7.79 14.92
#